data_40009a90315c8958d98d139fb41aca34
#
_entry.id   40009a90315c8958d98d139fb41aca34
#
_cell.length_a   1.000
_cell.length_b   1.000
_cell.length_c   1.000
_cell.angle_alpha   90.00
_cell.angle_beta   90.00
_cell.angle_gamma   90.00
#
_symmetry.space_group_name_H-M   'P 1'
#
loop_
_entity.id
_entity.type
_entity.pdbx_description
1 polymer ?
#
loop_
_entity_poly.entity_id
_entity_poly.type
_entity_poly.pdbx_seq_one_letter_code
_entity_poly.pdbx_strand_id
1 'polypeptide(L)'
;ILAACGQKTFDVPTTYVEEAQLANIYPDYKDIVVPENIAPLNFMVDGAEGMVVTLEGNGITLTASGMDRIDMDSTEWRNLLKGNMGKDITVTVYTQKDGKWSKFLPHSIKVAEAIDPYLSYRLIEPGYELYRQLGIYQRCLENFTQKAIYENNRTYKDKENHCINCHNFQNYSTDRMLFHVRANHGGTIMIEGANARKIQIKNPNILAAGVYPSWHPTKNLVCFSTNKTGQTFHMYHQEKIEVVDTDSDLLLYDVDKNEVKNLLSTEYLETFPCW
;
A
#
# COMPACT_ATOMS: atom_id res chain seq x y z
N ILE A 1 -32.60 -12.41 -12.57
CA ILE A 1 -31.84 -12.91 -13.74
C ILE A 1 -30.66 -11.95 -13.84
N LEU A 2 -29.51 -12.31 -13.28
CA LEU A 2 -28.24 -11.63 -13.49
C LEU A 2 -27.75 -12.07 -14.88
N ALA A 3 -27.86 -11.19 -15.87
CA ALA A 3 -27.16 -11.37 -17.12
C ALA A 3 -25.65 -11.20 -16.79
N ALA A 4 -24.90 -12.29 -16.82
CA ALA A 4 -23.47 -12.22 -16.91
C ALA A 4 -23.17 -11.57 -18.27
N CYS A 5 -22.78 -10.29 -18.28
CA CYS A 5 -22.13 -9.67 -19.42
C CYS A 5 -20.83 -10.43 -19.65
N GLY A 6 -20.82 -11.36 -20.59
CA GLY A 6 -19.60 -12.00 -21.05
C GLY A 6 -18.67 -10.91 -21.55
N GLN A 7 -17.51 -10.76 -20.95
CA GLN A 7 -16.46 -9.87 -21.44
C GLN A 7 -16.11 -10.31 -22.86
N LYS A 8 -16.17 -9.38 -23.81
CA LYS A 8 -15.78 -9.66 -25.19
C LYS A 8 -14.27 -9.96 -25.20
N THR A 9 -13.90 -11.14 -25.69
CA THR A 9 -12.51 -11.55 -25.85
C THR A 9 -12.07 -11.32 -27.30
N PHE A 10 -10.80 -11.11 -27.50
CA PHE A 10 -10.18 -10.92 -28.79
C PHE A 10 -9.01 -11.89 -28.97
N ASP A 11 -8.84 -12.42 -30.16
CA ASP A 11 -7.65 -13.14 -30.53
C ASP A 11 -6.49 -12.17 -30.83
N VAL A 12 -5.25 -12.66 -30.81
CA VAL A 12 -4.08 -11.88 -31.25
C VAL A 12 -4.28 -11.47 -32.71
N PRO A 13 -4.31 -10.16 -33.02
CA PRO A 13 -4.62 -9.70 -34.36
C PRO A 13 -3.54 -10.12 -35.35
N THR A 14 -3.96 -10.64 -36.51
CA THR A 14 -3.06 -11.02 -37.62
C THR A 14 -2.79 -9.85 -38.57
N THR A 15 -3.61 -8.79 -38.48
CA THR A 15 -3.47 -7.57 -39.30
C THR A 15 -3.50 -6.37 -38.36
N TYR A 16 -2.45 -5.57 -38.39
CA TYR A 16 -2.27 -4.41 -37.56
C TYR A 16 -1.33 -3.36 -38.20
N VAL A 17 -1.34 -2.15 -37.67
CA VAL A 17 -0.35 -1.12 -37.93
C VAL A 17 0.72 -1.23 -36.84
N GLU A 18 1.98 -1.19 -37.22
CA GLU A 18 3.10 -1.12 -36.27
C GLU A 18 3.29 0.32 -35.77
N GLU A 19 3.30 0.49 -34.49
CA GLU A 19 3.55 1.77 -33.82
C GLU A 19 5.04 1.87 -33.43
N ALA A 20 5.65 3.03 -33.65
CA ALA A 20 7.04 3.28 -33.31
C ALA A 20 7.26 3.72 -31.86
N GLN A 21 6.31 3.42 -30.97
CA GLN A 21 6.31 3.82 -29.57
C GLN A 21 5.78 2.71 -28.67
N LEU A 22 6.04 2.81 -27.36
CA LEU A 22 5.44 1.94 -26.34
C LEU A 22 3.96 2.31 -26.12
N ALA A 23 3.14 1.34 -25.77
CA ALA A 23 1.76 1.59 -25.37
C ALA A 23 1.70 2.43 -24.09
N ASN A 24 0.77 3.38 -24.03
CA ASN A 24 0.51 4.16 -22.83
C ASN A 24 -0.44 3.40 -21.90
N ILE A 25 0.10 2.42 -21.17
CA ILE A 25 -0.64 1.57 -20.24
C ILE A 25 -0.79 2.26 -18.88
N TYR A 26 -1.91 1.98 -18.20
CA TYR A 26 -2.15 2.45 -16.84
C TYR A 26 -2.68 1.30 -15.96
N PRO A 27 -2.05 1.02 -14.79
CA PRO A 27 -0.78 1.60 -14.29
C PRO A 27 0.41 1.36 -15.22
N ASP A 28 1.46 2.19 -15.08
CA ASP A 28 2.66 2.08 -15.89
C ASP A 28 3.57 0.96 -15.38
N TYR A 29 3.48 -0.20 -16.01
CA TYR A 29 4.25 -1.41 -15.69
C TYR A 29 5.37 -1.69 -16.67
N LYS A 30 5.83 -0.67 -17.40
CA LYS A 30 6.90 -0.84 -18.40
C LYS A 30 8.27 -0.92 -17.73
N ASP A 31 9.08 -1.89 -18.14
CA ASP A 31 10.48 -2.07 -17.74
C ASP A 31 10.71 -2.11 -16.22
N ILE A 32 9.82 -2.79 -15.52
CA ILE A 32 9.84 -2.96 -14.07
C ILE A 32 10.40 -4.31 -13.62
N VAL A 33 10.75 -4.41 -12.34
CA VAL A 33 11.10 -5.66 -11.69
C VAL A 33 9.95 -6.07 -10.77
N VAL A 34 9.53 -7.33 -10.86
CA VAL A 34 8.42 -7.87 -10.05
C VAL A 34 8.85 -9.14 -9.32
N PRO A 35 8.37 -9.39 -8.10
CA PRO A 35 8.57 -10.67 -7.43
C PRO A 35 7.75 -11.78 -8.10
N GLU A 36 8.26 -13.02 -8.06
CA GLU A 36 7.57 -14.17 -8.68
C GLU A 36 6.18 -14.44 -8.13
N ASN A 37 5.90 -13.99 -6.93
CA ASN A 37 4.62 -14.22 -6.24
C ASN A 37 3.65 -13.03 -6.27
N ILE A 38 3.88 -12.04 -7.13
CA ILE A 38 2.97 -10.89 -7.25
C ILE A 38 1.67 -11.28 -7.96
N ALA A 39 0.56 -10.64 -7.59
CA ALA A 39 -0.72 -10.74 -8.30
C ALA A 39 -0.63 -10.25 -9.74
N PRO A 40 -1.54 -10.67 -10.65
CA PRO A 40 -1.55 -10.22 -12.03
C PRO A 40 -1.48 -8.71 -12.18
N LEU A 41 -0.63 -8.23 -13.08
CA LEU A 41 -0.47 -6.82 -13.40
C LEU A 41 -1.52 -6.39 -14.42
N ASN A 42 -2.76 -6.32 -13.99
CA ASN A 42 -3.87 -5.89 -14.82
C ASN A 42 -3.74 -4.41 -15.15
N PHE A 43 -4.01 -4.04 -16.41
CA PHE A 43 -3.86 -2.66 -16.87
C PHE A 43 -4.91 -2.27 -17.91
N MET A 44 -4.97 -0.99 -18.22
CA MET A 44 -5.80 -0.43 -19.31
C MET A 44 -4.94 0.43 -20.24
N VAL A 45 -5.48 0.70 -21.42
CA VAL A 45 -4.97 1.73 -22.34
C VAL A 45 -6.11 2.69 -22.63
N ASP A 46 -5.92 3.96 -22.34
CA ASP A 46 -6.96 4.98 -22.50
C ASP A 46 -7.39 5.12 -23.97
N GLY A 47 -8.70 5.16 -24.18
CA GLY A 47 -9.31 5.31 -25.51
C GLY A 47 -9.24 4.06 -26.40
N ALA A 48 -8.81 2.91 -25.90
CA ALA A 48 -8.88 1.64 -26.62
C ALA A 48 -10.31 1.08 -26.60
N GLU A 49 -10.79 0.54 -27.72
CA GLU A 49 -12.07 -0.16 -27.86
C GLU A 49 -11.93 -1.67 -27.68
N GLY A 50 -10.70 -2.15 -27.76
CA GLY A 50 -10.29 -3.53 -27.53
C GLY A 50 -8.79 -3.60 -27.32
N MET A 51 -8.36 -4.55 -26.51
CA MET A 51 -6.96 -4.77 -26.18
C MET A 51 -6.62 -6.24 -26.20
N VAL A 52 -5.41 -6.56 -26.64
CA VAL A 52 -4.77 -7.87 -26.49
C VAL A 52 -3.35 -7.64 -25.97
N VAL A 53 -2.92 -8.48 -25.05
CA VAL A 53 -1.54 -8.52 -24.59
C VAL A 53 -0.99 -9.94 -24.73
N THR A 54 0.24 -10.05 -25.21
CA THR A 54 1.03 -11.29 -25.14
C THR A 54 2.22 -11.07 -24.23
N LEU A 55 2.45 -12.01 -23.31
CA LEU A 55 3.60 -12.03 -22.43
C LEU A 55 4.38 -13.33 -22.73
N GLU A 56 5.64 -13.19 -23.10
CA GLU A 56 6.45 -14.31 -23.57
C GLU A 56 7.78 -14.38 -22.82
N GLY A 57 8.09 -15.53 -22.28
CA GLY A 57 9.36 -15.78 -21.61
C GLY A 57 9.65 -17.28 -21.45
N ASN A 58 10.90 -17.67 -21.67
CA ASN A 58 11.38 -19.04 -21.47
C ASN A 58 10.49 -20.14 -22.11
N GLY A 59 9.91 -19.87 -23.28
CA GLY A 59 9.01 -20.78 -24.00
C GLY A 59 7.59 -20.87 -23.43
N ILE A 60 7.23 -20.01 -22.48
CA ILE A 60 5.88 -19.88 -21.94
C ILE A 60 5.27 -18.62 -22.53
N THR A 61 4.02 -18.72 -22.99
CA THR A 61 3.24 -17.59 -23.49
C THR A 61 1.93 -17.48 -22.71
N LEU A 62 1.60 -16.28 -22.24
CA LEU A 62 0.30 -15.92 -21.71
C LEU A 62 -0.32 -14.90 -22.64
N THR A 63 -1.60 -15.07 -22.98
CA THR A 63 -2.38 -14.11 -23.76
C THR A 63 -3.61 -13.72 -22.99
N ALA A 64 -3.84 -12.41 -22.88
CA ALA A 64 -5.07 -11.88 -22.27
C ALA A 64 -5.67 -10.80 -23.17
N SER A 65 -7.00 -10.63 -23.10
CA SER A 65 -7.69 -9.63 -23.90
C SER A 65 -8.88 -9.04 -23.15
N GLY A 66 -9.31 -7.85 -23.52
CA GLY A 66 -10.44 -7.16 -22.96
C GLY A 66 -10.82 -5.89 -23.70
N MET A 67 -11.94 -5.27 -23.34
CA MET A 67 -12.36 -3.98 -23.90
C MET A 67 -11.83 -2.80 -23.08
N ASP A 68 -12.13 -2.79 -21.79
CA ASP A 68 -11.81 -1.68 -20.88
C ASP A 68 -10.47 -1.87 -20.18
N ARG A 69 -10.10 -3.12 -19.94
CA ARG A 69 -8.87 -3.50 -19.25
C ARG A 69 -8.42 -4.90 -19.63
N ILE A 70 -7.16 -5.17 -19.38
CA ILE A 70 -6.60 -6.51 -19.41
C ILE A 70 -6.71 -7.11 -18.02
N ASP A 71 -7.40 -8.24 -17.91
CA ASP A 71 -7.44 -9.09 -16.72
C ASP A 71 -6.78 -10.43 -17.07
N MET A 72 -5.65 -10.71 -16.42
CA MET A 72 -4.88 -11.93 -16.67
C MET A 72 -5.35 -13.06 -15.77
N ASP A 73 -5.41 -14.29 -16.30
CA ASP A 73 -5.65 -15.47 -15.47
C ASP A 73 -4.55 -15.64 -14.42
N SER A 74 -4.95 -15.76 -13.16
CA SER A 74 -4.01 -15.81 -12.04
C SER A 74 -3.14 -17.07 -12.04
N THR A 75 -3.62 -18.18 -12.59
CA THR A 75 -2.87 -19.43 -12.67
C THR A 75 -1.83 -19.38 -13.78
N GLU A 76 -2.22 -18.90 -14.97
CA GLU A 76 -1.31 -18.73 -16.10
C GLU A 76 -0.23 -17.69 -15.79
N TRP A 77 -0.61 -16.57 -15.17
CA TRP A 77 0.31 -15.55 -14.68
C TRP A 77 1.36 -16.13 -13.72
N ARG A 78 0.93 -16.86 -12.71
CA ARG A 78 1.84 -17.49 -11.74
C ARG A 78 2.78 -18.50 -12.38
N ASN A 79 2.29 -19.28 -13.35
CA ASN A 79 3.12 -20.22 -14.11
C ASN A 79 4.17 -19.50 -14.97
N LEU A 80 3.78 -18.40 -15.61
CA LEU A 80 4.70 -17.56 -16.38
C LEU A 80 5.81 -16.98 -15.49
N LEU A 81 5.47 -16.40 -14.34
CA LEU A 81 6.46 -15.83 -13.41
C LEU A 81 7.42 -16.90 -12.89
N LYS A 82 6.92 -18.03 -12.41
CA LYS A 82 7.74 -19.14 -11.91
C LYS A 82 8.71 -19.68 -12.96
N GLY A 83 8.24 -19.79 -14.21
CA GLY A 83 9.07 -20.25 -15.32
C GLY A 83 10.16 -19.25 -15.76
N ASN A 84 10.07 -18.00 -15.31
CA ASN A 84 10.95 -16.90 -15.69
C ASN A 84 11.73 -16.29 -14.53
N MET A 85 11.89 -16.98 -13.42
CA MET A 85 12.69 -16.53 -12.30
C MET A 85 14.09 -16.06 -12.74
N GLY A 86 14.45 -14.83 -12.39
CA GLY A 86 15.72 -14.19 -12.74
C GLY A 86 15.85 -13.76 -14.21
N LYS A 87 14.79 -13.93 -15.02
CA LYS A 87 14.75 -13.63 -16.45
C LYS A 87 13.77 -12.51 -16.77
N ASP A 88 13.82 -12.04 -18.00
CA ASP A 88 12.89 -11.06 -18.54
C ASP A 88 11.74 -11.75 -19.27
N ILE A 89 10.55 -11.17 -19.15
CA ILE A 89 9.35 -11.48 -19.91
C ILE A 89 9.12 -10.33 -20.89
N THR A 90 8.95 -10.63 -22.15
CA THR A 90 8.60 -9.66 -23.19
C THR A 90 7.10 -9.46 -23.22
N VAL A 91 6.64 -8.21 -23.13
CA VAL A 91 5.23 -7.82 -23.15
C VAL A 91 4.95 -7.07 -24.44
N THR A 92 4.02 -7.57 -25.23
CA THR A 92 3.55 -6.91 -26.46
C THR A 92 2.09 -6.54 -26.33
N VAL A 93 1.77 -5.27 -26.53
CA VAL A 93 0.42 -4.72 -26.41
C VAL A 93 -0.14 -4.42 -27.80
N TYR A 94 -1.39 -4.81 -28.00
CA TYR A 94 -2.20 -4.47 -29.16
C TYR A 94 -3.43 -3.72 -28.70
N THR A 95 -3.81 -2.67 -29.42
CA THR A 95 -5.09 -1.96 -29.17
C THR A 95 -5.91 -1.83 -30.44
N GLN A 96 -7.23 -1.84 -30.27
CA GLN A 96 -8.18 -1.58 -31.35
C GLN A 96 -8.80 -0.18 -31.14
N LYS A 97 -8.82 0.60 -32.24
CA LYS A 97 -9.53 1.87 -32.31
C LYS A 97 -10.12 2.04 -33.69
N ASP A 98 -11.38 2.50 -33.79
CA ASP A 98 -12.11 2.64 -35.06
C ASP A 98 -12.04 1.37 -35.93
N GLY A 99 -12.13 0.20 -35.29
CA GLY A 99 -12.07 -1.11 -35.91
C GLY A 99 -10.68 -1.54 -36.45
N LYS A 100 -9.63 -0.76 -36.23
CA LYS A 100 -8.25 -1.06 -36.69
C LYS A 100 -7.36 -1.41 -35.49
N TRP A 101 -6.50 -2.41 -35.71
CA TRP A 101 -5.52 -2.82 -34.69
C TRP A 101 -4.19 -2.12 -34.90
N SER A 102 -3.59 -1.71 -33.79
CA SER A 102 -2.20 -1.24 -33.68
C SER A 102 -1.41 -2.18 -32.79
N LYS A 103 -0.15 -2.48 -33.18
CA LYS A 103 0.82 -3.21 -32.37
C LYS A 103 1.91 -2.24 -31.93
N PHE A 104 2.12 -2.15 -30.62
CA PHE A 104 3.12 -1.27 -30.02
C PHE A 104 4.48 -1.96 -29.88
N LEU A 105 5.54 -1.16 -29.70
CA LEU A 105 6.84 -1.69 -29.34
C LEU A 105 6.75 -2.50 -28.06
N PRO A 106 7.42 -3.66 -27.98
CA PRO A 106 7.42 -4.46 -26.76
C PRO A 106 8.24 -3.78 -25.66
N HIS A 107 7.88 -4.05 -24.42
CA HIS A 107 8.67 -3.71 -23.22
C HIS A 107 8.97 -4.97 -22.42
N SER A 108 9.77 -4.86 -21.36
CA SER A 108 10.14 -6.00 -20.54
C SER A 108 9.65 -5.89 -19.09
N ILE A 109 9.47 -7.06 -18.47
CA ILE A 109 9.26 -7.21 -17.01
C ILE A 109 10.28 -8.22 -16.54
N LYS A 110 11.14 -7.85 -15.58
CA LYS A 110 12.11 -8.75 -14.97
C LYS A 110 11.52 -9.43 -13.75
N VAL A 111 11.65 -10.76 -13.65
CA VAL A 111 11.15 -11.53 -12.49
C VAL A 111 12.26 -11.68 -11.45
N ALA A 112 11.98 -11.24 -10.23
CA ALA A 112 12.85 -11.40 -9.06
C ALA A 112 12.33 -12.48 -8.11
N GLU A 113 13.09 -12.75 -7.06
CA GLU A 113 12.70 -13.70 -6.00
C GLU A 113 11.40 -13.29 -5.31
N ALA A 114 10.72 -14.27 -4.71
CA ALA A 114 9.49 -14.05 -3.93
C ALA A 114 9.76 -13.13 -2.74
N ILE A 115 8.75 -12.34 -2.39
CA ILE A 115 8.75 -11.48 -1.20
C ILE A 115 7.70 -11.96 -0.19
N ASP A 116 7.74 -11.40 1.04
CA ASP A 116 6.63 -11.55 1.97
C ASP A 116 5.34 -11.05 1.29
N PRO A 117 4.29 -11.88 1.23
CA PRO A 117 3.09 -11.55 0.47
C PRO A 117 2.19 -10.50 1.14
N TYR A 118 2.48 -10.09 2.37
CA TYR A 118 1.58 -9.20 3.10
C TYR A 118 2.13 -7.80 3.27
N LEU A 119 1.29 -6.83 2.91
CA LEU A 119 1.53 -5.40 3.10
C LEU A 119 0.48 -4.83 4.05
N SER A 120 0.92 -4.11 5.07
CA SER A 120 0.04 -3.29 5.90
C SER A 120 0.17 -1.82 5.52
N TYR A 121 -0.96 -1.14 5.43
CA TYR A 121 -1.01 0.27 5.07
C TYR A 121 -2.21 0.99 5.70
N ARG A 122 -2.08 2.28 5.85
CA ARG A 122 -3.19 3.14 6.22
C ARG A 122 -3.89 3.64 4.96
N LEU A 123 -5.19 3.45 4.88
CA LEU A 123 -6.04 4.05 3.87
C LEU A 123 -6.79 5.23 4.47
N ILE A 124 -6.68 6.38 3.83
CA ILE A 124 -7.34 7.62 4.20
C ILE A 124 -7.91 8.27 2.95
N GLU A 125 -9.14 8.76 3.04
CA GLU A 125 -9.71 9.50 1.93
C GLU A 125 -8.93 10.80 1.66
N PRO A 126 -8.85 11.26 0.40
CA PRO A 126 -8.21 12.52 0.08
C PRO A 126 -8.88 13.70 0.82
N GLY A 127 -8.03 14.56 1.37
CA GLY A 127 -8.48 15.72 2.13
C GLY A 127 -8.09 15.64 3.60
N TYR A 128 -8.20 16.77 4.27
CA TYR A 128 -7.82 16.97 5.67
C TYR A 128 -9.02 16.98 6.61
N GLU A 129 -10.18 16.76 6.05
CA GLU A 129 -11.41 16.89 6.78
C GLU A 129 -11.70 15.64 7.59
N LEU A 130 -12.13 15.90 8.79
CA LEU A 130 -12.90 15.04 9.65
C LEU A 130 -12.63 13.53 9.41
N TYR A 131 -11.98 12.90 10.30
CA TYR A 131 -11.66 11.47 10.35
C TYR A 131 -12.89 10.56 10.18
N ARG A 132 -13.66 10.74 9.08
CA ARG A 132 -14.93 10.03 8.85
C ARG A 132 -14.70 8.60 8.47
N GLN A 133 -13.77 8.39 7.56
CA GLN A 133 -13.45 7.05 7.08
C GLN A 133 -11.95 6.92 6.88
N LEU A 134 -11.33 6.13 7.74
CA LEU A 134 -9.95 5.73 7.59
C LEU A 134 -9.71 4.38 8.28
N GLY A 135 -8.70 3.67 7.82
CA GLY A 135 -8.40 2.35 8.36
C GLY A 135 -6.94 1.95 8.19
N ILE A 136 -6.56 0.94 8.94
CA ILE A 136 -5.33 0.18 8.73
C ILE A 136 -5.74 -1.16 8.16
N TYR A 137 -5.16 -1.51 7.01
CA TYR A 137 -5.49 -2.70 6.25
C TYR A 137 -4.27 -3.58 6.05
N GLN A 138 -4.52 -4.86 5.91
CA GLN A 138 -3.57 -5.85 5.43
C GLN A 138 -4.00 -6.29 4.02
N ARG A 139 -3.11 -6.22 3.06
CA ARG A 139 -3.31 -6.68 1.69
C ARG A 139 -2.40 -7.86 1.39
N CYS A 140 -2.94 -8.88 0.73
CA CYS A 140 -2.14 -9.93 0.14
C CYS A 140 -1.67 -9.52 -1.25
N LEU A 141 -0.37 -9.53 -1.48
CA LEU A 141 0.25 -9.14 -2.75
C LEU A 141 0.23 -10.26 -3.80
N GLU A 142 -0.05 -11.51 -3.41
CA GLU A 142 -0.20 -12.64 -4.34
C GLU A 142 -1.58 -12.70 -5.00
N ASN A 143 -2.52 -11.93 -4.48
CA ASN A 143 -3.89 -11.81 -4.96
C ASN A 143 -4.43 -10.42 -4.59
N PHE A 144 -5.71 -10.17 -4.81
CA PHE A 144 -6.31 -8.86 -4.54
C PHE A 144 -7.06 -8.81 -3.19
N THR A 145 -6.86 -9.80 -2.30
CA THR A 145 -7.56 -9.81 -1.01
C THR A 145 -7.02 -8.74 -0.08
N GLN A 146 -7.95 -8.09 0.61
CA GLN A 146 -7.68 -7.05 1.58
C GLN A 146 -8.55 -7.29 2.82
N LYS A 147 -7.97 -7.13 4.00
CA LYS A 147 -8.67 -7.23 5.28
C LYS A 147 -8.40 -5.99 6.11
N ALA A 148 -9.44 -5.46 6.75
CA ALA A 148 -9.27 -4.40 7.74
C ALA A 148 -8.65 -4.97 9.01
N ILE A 149 -7.58 -4.34 9.49
CA ILE A 149 -7.04 -4.54 10.84
C ILE A 149 -7.87 -3.69 11.80
N TYR A 150 -8.11 -2.44 11.43
CA TYR A 150 -8.96 -1.51 12.18
C TYR A 150 -9.59 -0.49 11.22
N GLU A 151 -10.87 -0.20 11.43
CA GLU A 151 -11.61 0.88 10.73
C GLU A 151 -12.34 1.74 11.77
N ASN A 152 -12.19 3.05 11.66
CA ASN A 152 -12.77 3.98 12.64
C ASN A 152 -14.28 4.15 12.48
N ASN A 153 -14.84 3.85 11.32
CA ASN A 153 -16.25 4.06 10.99
C ASN A 153 -17.19 2.90 11.33
N ARG A 154 -16.68 1.72 11.69
CA ARG A 154 -17.51 0.56 12.07
C ARG A 154 -18.35 0.80 13.33
N THR A 155 -17.82 1.60 14.25
CA THR A 155 -18.46 2.00 15.49
C THR A 155 -18.66 3.51 15.56
N TYR A 156 -18.54 4.19 14.41
CA TYR A 156 -18.57 5.64 14.35
C TYR A 156 -19.93 6.19 14.76
N LYS A 157 -19.87 7.08 15.73
CA LYS A 157 -20.95 8.01 16.06
C LYS A 157 -20.40 9.41 15.87
N ASP A 158 -21.18 10.33 15.36
CA ASP A 158 -20.74 11.70 15.02
C ASP A 158 -19.96 12.41 16.14
N LYS A 159 -20.19 12.03 17.40
CA LYS A 159 -19.52 12.58 18.57
C LYS A 159 -18.28 11.80 19.03
N GLU A 160 -18.00 10.66 18.42
CA GLU A 160 -16.90 9.75 18.81
C GLU A 160 -15.82 9.70 17.73
N ASN A 161 -15.61 10.82 17.06
CA ASN A 161 -14.62 10.96 16.01
C ASN A 161 -13.20 10.67 16.52
N HIS A 162 -12.46 9.80 15.82
CA HIS A 162 -11.06 9.47 16.13
C HIS A 162 -10.26 9.14 14.87
N CYS A 163 -8.99 9.48 14.92
CA CYS A 163 -8.00 9.18 13.90
C CYS A 163 -7.14 7.99 14.35
N ILE A 164 -6.69 7.21 13.40
CA ILE A 164 -5.72 6.12 13.61
C ILE A 164 -4.53 6.30 12.69
N ASN A 165 -3.33 6.06 13.20
CA ASN A 165 -2.08 6.18 12.44
C ASN A 165 -0.93 5.46 13.14
N CYS A 166 0.29 5.66 12.63
CA CYS A 166 1.55 5.24 13.25
C CYS A 166 1.57 3.74 13.58
N HIS A 167 1.10 2.88 12.65
CA HIS A 167 1.22 1.45 12.83
C HIS A 167 2.67 0.99 12.63
N ASN A 168 3.08 0.02 13.43
CA ASN A 168 4.40 -0.58 13.39
C ASN A 168 4.34 -2.04 13.83
N PHE A 169 5.18 -2.87 13.24
CA PHE A 169 5.31 -4.29 13.54
C PHE A 169 6.69 -4.56 14.14
N GLN A 170 6.78 -5.47 15.11
CA GLN A 170 8.07 -5.90 15.60
C GLN A 170 8.73 -6.85 14.59
N ASN A 171 9.84 -6.43 14.01
CA ASN A 171 10.61 -7.24 13.07
C ASN A 171 9.75 -7.95 11.99
N TYR A 172 8.79 -7.21 11.42
CA TYR A 172 7.84 -7.72 10.40
C TYR A 172 6.92 -8.86 10.86
N SER A 173 6.90 -9.17 12.18
CA SER A 173 6.04 -10.24 12.72
C SER A 173 4.57 -9.85 12.64
N THR A 174 3.73 -10.73 12.12
CA THR A 174 2.27 -10.55 12.10
C THR A 174 1.62 -10.67 13.48
N ASP A 175 2.34 -11.24 14.46
CA ASP A 175 1.82 -11.48 15.81
C ASP A 175 1.98 -10.30 16.75
N ARG A 176 2.83 -9.32 16.40
CA ARG A 176 3.11 -8.17 17.26
C ARG A 176 3.05 -6.88 16.48
N MET A 177 2.03 -6.11 16.79
CA MET A 177 1.71 -4.84 16.12
C MET A 177 1.29 -3.80 17.15
N LEU A 178 1.51 -2.53 16.82
CA LEU A 178 0.88 -1.42 17.52
C LEU A 178 0.44 -0.33 16.54
N PHE A 179 -0.52 0.48 16.96
CA PHE A 179 -0.94 1.70 16.25
C PHE A 179 -1.48 2.73 17.24
N HIS A 180 -1.44 4.00 16.84
CA HIS A 180 -1.87 5.10 17.67
C HIS A 180 -3.27 5.59 17.28
N VAL A 181 -4.11 5.80 18.30
CA VAL A 181 -5.46 6.38 18.19
C VAL A 181 -5.42 7.80 18.75
N ARG A 182 -6.01 8.76 18.05
CA ARG A 182 -6.11 10.17 18.43
C ARG A 182 -7.57 10.57 18.66
N ALA A 183 -7.78 11.72 19.28
CA ALA A 183 -9.06 12.28 19.64
C ALA A 183 -9.80 11.46 20.71
N ASN A 184 -11.09 11.20 20.57
CA ASN A 184 -11.95 10.70 21.65
C ASN A 184 -11.52 9.35 22.26
N HIS A 185 -10.82 8.52 21.52
CA HIS A 185 -10.32 7.23 21.99
C HIS A 185 -8.79 7.19 22.12
N GLY A 186 -8.16 8.37 22.27
CA GLY A 186 -6.71 8.53 22.25
C GLY A 186 -5.92 7.53 23.09
N GLY A 187 -4.81 7.05 22.56
CA GLY A 187 -3.87 6.10 23.16
C GLY A 187 -3.27 5.18 22.11
N THR A 188 -2.31 4.36 22.51
CA THR A 188 -1.70 3.37 21.63
C THR A 188 -2.32 2.01 21.88
N ILE A 189 -2.77 1.34 20.83
CA ILE A 189 -3.24 -0.04 20.87
C ILE A 189 -2.05 -0.94 20.56
N MET A 190 -1.79 -1.90 21.42
CA MET A 190 -0.79 -2.94 21.22
C MET A 190 -1.50 -4.28 21.07
N ILE A 191 -1.12 -5.01 20.02
CA ILE A 191 -1.66 -6.33 19.70
C ILE A 191 -0.51 -7.34 19.82
N GLU A 192 -0.75 -8.41 20.55
CA GLU A 192 0.18 -9.52 20.76
C GLU A 192 -0.59 -10.84 20.61
N GLY A 193 -0.46 -11.48 19.45
CA GLY A 193 -1.27 -12.62 19.05
C GLY A 193 -2.77 -12.26 19.03
N ALA A 194 -3.57 -12.96 19.82
CA ALA A 194 -5.00 -12.73 19.95
C ALA A 194 -5.37 -11.65 21.00
N ASN A 195 -4.38 -11.08 21.68
CA ASN A 195 -4.61 -10.10 22.75
C ASN A 195 -4.40 -8.69 22.26
N ALA A 196 -5.37 -7.81 22.53
CA ALA A 196 -5.25 -6.39 22.26
C ALA A 196 -5.41 -5.62 23.58
N ARG A 197 -4.49 -4.67 23.82
CA ARG A 197 -4.56 -3.79 25.00
C ARG A 197 -4.24 -2.36 24.63
N LYS A 198 -4.86 -1.43 25.32
CA LYS A 198 -4.53 -0.02 25.21
C LYS A 198 -3.41 0.30 26.20
N ILE A 199 -2.35 0.92 25.71
CA ILE A 199 -1.24 1.40 26.51
C ILE A 199 -1.22 2.93 26.54
N GLN A 200 -0.74 3.51 27.61
CA GLN A 200 -0.68 4.95 27.78
C GLN A 200 0.76 5.44 27.62
N ILE A 201 1.06 6.02 26.47
CA ILE A 201 2.36 6.60 26.16
C ILE A 201 2.33 8.11 26.46
N LYS A 202 1.94 8.46 27.67
CA LYS A 202 1.94 9.83 28.18
C LYS A 202 1.92 9.83 29.70
N ASN A 203 2.72 10.71 30.30
CA ASN A 203 2.69 11.05 31.72
C ASN A 203 2.96 12.56 31.90
N PRO A 204 2.87 13.13 33.11
CA PRO A 204 3.07 14.57 33.34
C PRO A 204 4.43 15.13 32.92
N ASN A 205 5.46 14.29 32.80
CA ASN A 205 6.82 14.68 32.46
C ASN A 205 7.14 14.53 30.97
N ILE A 206 6.14 14.21 30.14
CA ILE A 206 6.30 13.97 28.71
C ILE A 206 5.52 15.05 27.96
N LEU A 207 6.13 15.64 26.94
CA LEU A 207 5.63 16.75 26.13
C LEU A 207 4.22 16.49 25.57
N ALA A 208 4.04 15.35 24.90
CA ALA A 208 2.77 14.91 24.30
C ALA A 208 2.69 13.38 24.27
N ALA A 209 1.59 12.81 23.76
CA ALA A 209 1.48 11.38 23.55
C ALA A 209 2.50 10.90 22.54
N GLY A 210 3.10 9.73 22.76
CA GLY A 210 4.08 9.14 21.85
C GLY A 210 3.46 8.77 20.49
N VAL A 211 4.18 9.13 19.43
CA VAL A 211 3.84 8.88 18.02
C VAL A 211 5.07 8.32 17.29
N TYR A 212 4.95 7.99 16.01
CA TYR A 212 6.05 7.45 15.17
C TYR A 212 6.84 6.33 15.88
N PRO A 213 6.16 5.22 16.24
CA PRO A 213 6.80 4.12 16.93
C PRO A 213 7.85 3.42 16.09
N SER A 214 8.94 3.01 16.74
CA SER A 214 9.91 2.06 16.22
C SER A 214 10.10 0.96 17.25
N TRP A 215 9.69 -0.24 16.91
CA TRP A 215 9.82 -1.39 17.81
C TRP A 215 11.21 -2.00 17.68
N HIS A 216 11.87 -2.25 18.80
CA HIS A 216 13.17 -2.93 18.81
C HIS A 216 13.00 -4.34 18.20
N PRO A 217 13.82 -4.75 17.23
CA PRO A 217 13.60 -6.00 16.50
C PRO A 217 13.55 -7.26 17.38
N THR A 218 14.29 -7.30 18.50
CA THR A 218 14.44 -8.50 19.34
C THR A 218 14.11 -8.28 20.82
N LYS A 219 13.89 -7.02 21.28
CA LYS A 219 13.62 -6.70 22.69
C LYS A 219 12.19 -6.16 22.85
N ASN A 220 11.64 -6.28 24.06
CA ASN A 220 10.35 -5.73 24.43
C ASN A 220 10.47 -4.22 24.73
N LEU A 221 11.01 -3.47 23.77
CA LEU A 221 11.21 -2.03 23.83
C LEU A 221 10.64 -1.37 22.58
N VAL A 222 9.96 -0.25 22.76
CA VAL A 222 9.47 0.59 21.66
C VAL A 222 9.97 2.02 21.87
N CYS A 223 10.63 2.58 20.86
CA CYS A 223 10.98 3.99 20.84
C CYS A 223 9.86 4.77 20.15
N PHE A 224 9.46 5.91 20.71
CA PHE A 224 8.50 6.84 20.14
C PHE A 224 9.15 8.22 20.03
N SER A 225 8.63 9.06 19.17
CA SER A 225 8.78 10.50 19.37
C SER A 225 7.52 11.08 20.00
N THR A 226 7.68 12.21 20.68
CA THR A 226 6.56 13.03 21.14
C THR A 226 6.71 14.41 20.52
N ASN A 227 5.68 14.90 19.86
CA ASN A 227 5.77 16.09 19.02
C ASN A 227 4.71 17.12 19.43
N LYS A 228 5.12 18.38 19.49
CA LYS A 228 4.21 19.52 19.59
C LYS A 228 3.99 20.07 18.20
N THR A 229 2.86 19.68 17.62
CA THR A 229 2.53 19.91 16.21
C THR A 229 1.53 21.04 16.07
N GLY A 230 1.80 21.99 15.18
CA GLY A 230 0.87 22.98 14.65
C GLY A 230 0.42 22.59 13.25
N GLN A 231 -0.82 22.93 12.90
CA GLN A 231 -1.36 22.75 11.55
C GLN A 231 -1.95 24.06 11.04
N THR A 232 -1.59 24.41 9.80
CA THR A 232 -2.16 25.55 9.09
C THR A 232 -2.90 25.06 7.86
N PHE A 233 -4.12 25.53 7.66
CA PHE A 233 -4.96 25.16 6.54
C PHE A 233 -5.03 26.30 5.54
N HIS A 234 -4.79 26.01 4.26
CA HIS A 234 -4.77 26.99 3.18
C HIS A 234 -5.94 26.75 2.22
N MET A 235 -6.80 27.75 2.05
CA MET A 235 -7.96 27.64 1.16
C MET A 235 -7.59 27.72 -0.33
N TYR A 236 -6.62 28.55 -0.69
CA TYR A 236 -6.28 28.87 -2.07
C TYR A 236 -4.90 28.40 -2.52
N HIS A 237 -4.09 27.87 -1.62
CA HIS A 237 -2.75 27.37 -1.93
C HIS A 237 -2.84 25.96 -2.53
N GLN A 238 -1.85 25.59 -3.36
CA GLN A 238 -1.75 24.24 -3.90
C GLN A 238 -1.65 23.21 -2.78
N GLU A 239 -0.84 23.50 -1.78
CA GLU A 239 -0.75 22.71 -0.56
C GLU A 239 -1.81 23.15 0.44
N LYS A 240 -2.73 22.26 0.73
CA LYS A 240 -3.90 22.54 1.57
C LYS A 240 -3.61 22.53 3.06
N ILE A 241 -2.58 21.80 3.47
CA ILE A 241 -2.19 21.64 4.86
C ILE A 241 -0.68 21.82 4.96
N GLU A 242 -0.28 22.66 5.90
CA GLU A 242 1.09 22.78 6.35
C GLU A 242 1.18 22.29 7.80
N VAL A 243 2.13 21.41 8.09
CA VAL A 243 2.36 20.82 9.41
C VAL A 243 3.74 21.22 9.89
N VAL A 244 3.81 21.83 11.07
CA VAL A 244 5.05 22.30 11.68
C VAL A 244 5.17 21.71 13.08
N ASP A 245 6.26 20.99 13.35
CA ASP A 245 6.63 20.59 14.70
C ASP A 245 7.52 21.68 15.30
N THR A 246 7.14 22.19 16.47
CA THR A 246 7.88 23.23 17.19
C THR A 246 8.75 22.66 18.30
N ASP A 247 8.50 21.43 18.69
CA ASP A 247 9.19 20.77 19.79
C ASP A 247 9.01 19.25 19.67
N SER A 248 10.04 18.47 19.95
CA SER A 248 9.95 17.00 19.96
C SER A 248 11.04 16.34 20.76
N ASP A 249 10.69 15.26 21.46
CA ASP A 249 11.59 14.43 22.27
C ASP A 249 11.49 12.95 21.84
N LEU A 250 12.46 12.13 22.21
CA LEU A 250 12.38 10.68 22.09
C LEU A 250 11.96 10.04 23.42
N LEU A 251 11.05 9.09 23.31
CA LEU A 251 10.55 8.29 24.43
C LEU A 251 10.95 6.84 24.27
N LEU A 252 11.25 6.19 25.38
CA LEU A 252 11.41 4.74 25.45
C LEU A 252 10.28 4.13 26.28
N TYR A 253 9.55 3.19 25.70
CA TYR A 253 8.54 2.39 26.36
C TYR A 253 9.06 0.97 26.58
N ASP A 254 9.05 0.53 27.82
CA ASP A 254 9.36 -0.84 28.24
C ASP A 254 8.05 -1.64 28.30
N VAL A 255 7.90 -2.59 27.39
CA VAL A 255 6.65 -3.37 27.22
C VAL A 255 6.40 -4.27 28.43
N ASP A 256 7.46 -4.84 29.01
CA ASP A 256 7.37 -5.77 30.15
C ASP A 256 6.97 -5.05 31.43
N LYS A 257 7.51 -3.85 31.63
CA LYS A 257 7.19 -3.02 32.81
C LYS A 257 5.97 -2.15 32.63
N ASN A 258 5.49 -1.98 31.38
CA ASN A 258 4.45 -1.02 31.04
C ASN A 258 4.80 0.41 31.49
N GLU A 259 6.04 0.82 31.25
CA GLU A 259 6.59 2.11 31.64
C GLU A 259 7.10 2.91 30.48
N VAL A 260 6.88 4.22 30.47
CA VAL A 260 7.41 5.17 29.50
C VAL A 260 8.31 6.20 30.19
N LYS A 261 9.44 6.52 29.57
CA LYS A 261 10.37 7.55 30.02
C LYS A 261 10.93 8.35 28.86
N ASN A 262 11.35 9.58 29.12
CA ASN A 262 12.17 10.34 28.18
C ASN A 262 13.50 9.61 27.96
N LEU A 263 13.86 9.38 26.71
CA LEU A 263 15.13 8.82 26.28
C LEU A 263 16.10 9.94 25.94
N LEU A 264 15.63 10.93 25.19
CA LEU A 264 16.37 12.11 24.78
C LEU A 264 15.42 13.31 24.74
N SER A 265 15.84 14.43 25.32
CA SER A 265 15.11 15.69 25.34
C SER A 265 16.13 16.82 25.38
N THR A 266 16.28 17.53 24.25
CA THR A 266 17.26 18.62 24.11
C THR A 266 16.59 19.88 23.57
N GLU A 267 17.36 20.86 23.14
CA GLU A 267 16.87 22.06 22.45
C GLU A 267 16.57 21.83 20.95
N TYR A 268 16.87 20.64 20.45
CA TYR A 268 16.65 20.27 19.05
C TYR A 268 15.36 19.45 18.89
N LEU A 269 14.99 19.15 17.64
CA LEU A 269 13.84 18.31 17.34
C LEU A 269 14.30 16.86 17.18
N GLU A 270 14.07 16.04 18.21
CA GLU A 270 14.30 14.61 18.16
C GLU A 270 13.03 13.88 17.70
N THR A 271 13.05 13.37 16.48
CA THR A 271 11.87 12.74 15.87
C THR A 271 12.23 11.53 15.02
N PHE A 272 11.21 10.73 14.65
CA PHE A 272 11.33 9.56 13.78
C PHE A 272 12.38 8.54 14.22
N PRO A 273 12.26 7.96 15.42
CA PRO A 273 13.22 6.97 15.90
C PRO A 273 13.27 5.74 14.99
N CYS A 274 14.48 5.18 14.85
CA CYS A 274 14.73 3.93 14.15
C CYS A 274 15.79 3.12 14.92
N TRP A 275 15.60 1.78 15.02
CA TRP A 275 16.58 0.87 15.63
C TRP A 275 17.59 0.37 14.61
#